data_38ba7e36172cb750b506e090e62d8149
#
_entry.id   38ba7e36172cb750b506e090e62d8149
#
_cell.length_a   1.000
_cell.length_b   1.000
_cell.length_c   1.000
_cell.angle_alpha   90.00
_cell.angle_beta   90.00
_cell.angle_gamma   90.00
#
_symmetry.space_group_name_H-M   'P 1'
#
loop_
_entity.id
_entity.type
_entity.pdbx_description
1 polymer ?
#
loop_
_entity_poly.entity_id
_entity_poly.type
_entity_poly.pdbx_seq_one_letter_code
_entity_poly.pdbx_strand_id
1 'polypeptide(L)'
;MQVKQDVAIKTWDGTWTYHPKVVVTPESVEDLVEILVDEVRFPAPVRPAGSMHSTARMNGDEAGGTMVDMKAMNRILHFTDDTVTVEAGVTHIVLANALKERGLQPYVTTEIGNVTMGAMATAATKDSSFPGGFGQVSSYVTSVRLVTPEGKLKEINERANPDEMQIIRSSYGLFGIVYEVTIKVKPTVALGVRHYSLSLDNFRKFFPIYKARGYAVMYYIFPYVKRVLVELRKENPATEPNSRYRWVYRNRFWRKYGPAVTQWIQRNTHNHALRAAADKLHFFLLRQALVWVVRSDRTWPHAQIINYPREPGANKYLFSMWAFREGGFFDILEEYCNFLIAYEQKTGYRCDLPSVGYAIARDVEALLSYSWEGATLSIDPASTGGPEWEEFLHHYNEFCSARRGVPLFNQTPFLTRDQVRKAFGVRLQQFAARRKAADPKNRMLDQYFRELLS
;
A
#
# COMPACT_ATOMS: atom_id res chain seq x y z
N MET A 1 14.05 14.23 -21.83
CA MET A 1 12.94 13.23 -21.96
C MET A 1 13.38 12.04 -22.79
N GLN A 2 13.22 10.80 -22.28
CA GLN A 2 13.47 9.55 -23.02
C GLN A 2 12.13 8.96 -23.46
N VAL A 3 12.01 8.48 -24.71
CA VAL A 3 10.78 7.92 -25.28
C VAL A 3 11.05 6.52 -25.80
N LYS A 4 10.19 5.56 -25.49
CA LYS A 4 10.18 4.18 -25.99
C LYS A 4 8.80 3.84 -26.53
N GLN A 5 8.74 3.06 -27.59
CA GLN A 5 7.48 2.60 -28.20
C GLN A 5 7.38 1.09 -28.11
N ASP A 6 6.14 0.59 -28.06
CA ASP A 6 5.81 -0.83 -28.13
C ASP A 6 6.56 -1.70 -27.09
N VAL A 7 6.73 -1.19 -25.85
CA VAL A 7 7.43 -1.88 -24.76
C VAL A 7 6.42 -2.47 -23.78
N ALA A 8 6.52 -3.77 -23.54
CA ALA A 8 5.75 -4.43 -22.49
C ALA A 8 6.26 -4.03 -21.08
N ILE A 9 5.40 -3.51 -20.25
CA ILE A 9 5.70 -3.14 -18.85
C ILE A 9 4.91 -4.05 -17.90
N LYS A 10 5.61 -4.69 -16.98
CA LYS A 10 4.98 -5.54 -15.95
C LYS A 10 4.94 -4.83 -14.61
N THR A 11 3.89 -5.11 -13.82
CA THR A 11 3.88 -4.77 -12.38
C THR A 11 5.05 -5.43 -11.66
N TRP A 12 5.37 -4.92 -10.45
CA TRP A 12 6.47 -5.47 -9.66
C TRP A 12 6.27 -6.97 -9.36
N ASP A 13 5.05 -7.37 -9.05
CA ASP A 13 4.64 -8.74 -8.77
C ASP A 13 4.52 -9.63 -10.02
N GLY A 14 4.45 -9.00 -11.21
CA GLY A 14 4.31 -9.68 -12.50
C GLY A 14 2.88 -10.09 -12.86
N THR A 15 1.88 -9.71 -12.06
CA THR A 15 0.47 -10.05 -12.28
C THR A 15 -0.08 -9.39 -13.53
N TRP A 16 0.18 -8.08 -13.70
CA TRP A 16 -0.31 -7.31 -14.84
C TRP A 16 0.80 -7.00 -15.82
N THR A 17 0.48 -7.12 -17.11
CA THR A 17 1.32 -6.65 -18.21
C THR A 17 0.55 -5.58 -18.96
N TYR A 18 1.20 -4.44 -19.19
CA TYR A 18 0.70 -3.32 -19.98
C TYR A 18 1.46 -3.23 -21.29
N HIS A 19 0.78 -2.87 -22.35
CA HIS A 19 1.34 -2.62 -23.68
C HIS A 19 1.04 -1.15 -24.09
N PRO A 20 1.62 -0.15 -23.40
CA PRO A 20 1.42 1.23 -23.77
C PRO A 20 2.03 1.49 -25.14
N LYS A 21 1.36 2.33 -25.96
CA LYS A 21 1.90 2.78 -27.24
C LYS A 21 3.19 3.58 -27.06
N VAL A 22 3.24 4.36 -25.96
CA VAL A 22 4.42 5.16 -25.60
C VAL A 22 4.74 4.98 -24.12
N VAL A 23 6.01 4.75 -23.82
CA VAL A 23 6.58 4.89 -22.48
C VAL A 23 7.54 6.07 -22.51
N VAL A 24 7.28 7.07 -21.68
CA VAL A 24 8.09 8.28 -21.62
C VAL A 24 8.67 8.49 -20.22
N THR A 25 9.94 8.84 -20.14
CA THR A 25 10.62 9.19 -18.88
C THR A 25 10.97 10.69 -18.95
N PRO A 26 10.16 11.56 -18.32
CA PRO A 26 10.42 13.00 -18.27
C PRO A 26 11.60 13.32 -17.36
N GLU A 27 12.34 14.37 -17.67
CA GLU A 27 13.47 14.87 -16.89
C GLU A 27 13.23 16.30 -16.39
N SER A 28 12.18 16.97 -16.90
CA SER A 28 11.79 18.32 -16.54
C SER A 28 10.28 18.51 -16.49
N VAL A 29 9.84 19.66 -15.98
CA VAL A 29 8.42 20.06 -15.95
C VAL A 29 7.90 20.36 -17.33
N GLU A 30 8.75 20.94 -18.20
CA GLU A 30 8.45 21.23 -19.60
C GLU A 30 8.15 19.94 -20.37
N ASP A 31 8.88 18.86 -20.10
CA ASP A 31 8.60 17.53 -20.64
C ASP A 31 7.18 17.06 -20.27
N LEU A 32 6.76 17.29 -19.01
CA LEU A 32 5.41 16.91 -18.53
C LEU A 32 4.32 17.73 -19.23
N VAL A 33 4.57 19.02 -19.46
CA VAL A 33 3.65 19.88 -20.21
C VAL A 33 3.51 19.37 -21.65
N GLU A 34 4.63 19.09 -22.34
CA GLU A 34 4.64 18.53 -23.70
C GLU A 34 3.84 17.22 -23.77
N ILE A 35 4.06 16.29 -22.83
CA ILE A 35 3.37 15.00 -22.78
C ILE A 35 1.84 15.16 -22.68
N LEU A 36 1.36 16.16 -21.93
CA LEU A 36 -0.07 16.36 -21.74
C LEU A 36 -0.73 17.15 -22.88
N VAL A 37 0.01 18.04 -23.54
CA VAL A 37 -0.51 18.92 -24.61
C VAL A 37 -0.45 18.24 -25.98
N ASP A 38 0.59 17.49 -26.29
CA ASP A 38 0.74 16.79 -27.57
C ASP A 38 -0.02 15.45 -27.55
N GLU A 39 -1.33 15.52 -27.84
CA GLU A 39 -2.22 14.35 -27.84
C GLU A 39 -1.92 13.36 -28.99
N VAL A 40 -1.21 13.79 -30.03
CA VAL A 40 -0.86 12.93 -31.17
C VAL A 40 0.35 12.05 -30.85
N ARG A 41 1.38 12.65 -30.31
CA ARG A 41 2.61 11.94 -29.92
C ARG A 41 2.40 11.11 -28.63
N PHE A 42 1.61 11.61 -27.71
CA PHE A 42 1.33 10.99 -26.43
C PHE A 42 -0.17 10.70 -26.26
N PRO A 43 -0.70 9.61 -26.85
CA PRO A 43 -2.12 9.30 -26.82
C PRO A 43 -2.66 9.01 -25.40
N ALA A 44 -3.97 9.27 -25.22
CA ALA A 44 -4.67 8.94 -24.00
C ALA A 44 -4.92 7.40 -23.87
N PRO A 45 -5.07 6.89 -22.63
CA PRO A 45 -4.87 7.59 -21.37
C PRO A 45 -3.39 7.87 -21.08
N VAL A 46 -3.09 9.02 -20.49
CA VAL A 46 -1.74 9.34 -19.99
C VAL A 46 -1.69 9.00 -18.51
N ARG A 47 -0.87 8.02 -18.14
CA ARG A 47 -0.83 7.54 -16.74
C ARG A 47 0.56 7.69 -16.12
N PRO A 48 0.70 8.48 -15.03
CA PRO A 48 1.94 8.51 -14.27
C PRO A 48 2.17 7.16 -13.57
N ALA A 49 3.39 6.66 -13.65
CA ALA A 49 3.83 5.41 -13.06
C ALA A 49 5.06 5.64 -12.18
N GLY A 50 5.03 5.06 -10.99
CA GLY A 50 6.18 4.95 -10.10
C GLY A 50 6.84 3.57 -10.22
N SER A 51 7.03 2.89 -9.09
CA SER A 51 7.72 1.58 -9.04
C SER A 51 6.82 0.39 -9.36
N MET A 52 5.59 0.60 -9.80
CA MET A 52 4.63 -0.44 -10.23
C MET A 52 4.28 -1.48 -9.15
N HIS A 53 4.18 -1.04 -7.88
CA HIS A 53 3.83 -1.90 -6.74
C HIS A 53 2.31 -2.06 -6.51
N SER A 54 1.47 -1.41 -7.30
CA SER A 54 0.02 -1.60 -7.25
C SER A 54 -0.34 -3.04 -7.66
N THR A 55 -1.15 -3.72 -6.85
CA THR A 55 -1.67 -5.06 -7.18
C THR A 55 -2.93 -4.99 -8.05
N ALA A 56 -3.60 -3.83 -8.11
CA ALA A 56 -4.70 -3.55 -9.03
C ALA A 56 -4.20 -3.00 -10.37
N ARG A 57 -5.00 -3.18 -11.43
CA ARG A 57 -4.66 -2.79 -12.81
C ARG A 57 -4.94 -1.31 -13.09
N MET A 58 -4.27 -0.40 -12.38
CA MET A 58 -4.55 1.03 -12.38
C MET A 58 -3.49 1.93 -13.04
N ASN A 59 -2.49 1.36 -13.68
CA ASN A 59 -1.37 2.12 -14.24
C ASN A 59 -1.49 2.38 -15.75
N GLY A 60 -2.67 2.18 -16.32
CA GLY A 60 -2.99 2.36 -17.74
C GLY A 60 -3.93 1.28 -18.26
N ASP A 61 -4.30 1.40 -19.53
CA ASP A 61 -5.06 0.37 -20.23
C ASP A 61 -4.17 -0.84 -20.53
N GLU A 62 -4.76 -1.98 -20.87
CA GLU A 62 -4.01 -3.19 -21.25
C GLU A 62 -3.10 -2.93 -22.43
N ALA A 63 -3.63 -2.22 -23.41
CA ALA A 63 -2.92 -1.81 -24.61
C ALA A 63 -3.27 -0.36 -24.98
N GLY A 64 -2.32 0.35 -25.56
CA GLY A 64 -2.49 1.74 -25.96
C GLY A 64 -2.11 2.75 -24.87
N GLY A 65 -2.39 4.03 -25.11
CA GLY A 65 -2.09 5.10 -24.17
C GLY A 65 -0.59 5.42 -24.00
N THR A 66 -0.33 6.28 -23.02
CA THR A 66 1.02 6.76 -22.68
C THR A 66 1.30 6.48 -21.20
N MET A 67 2.36 5.76 -20.91
CA MET A 67 2.85 5.55 -19.54
C MET A 67 4.00 6.53 -19.27
N VAL A 68 3.88 7.33 -18.20
CA VAL A 68 4.88 8.33 -17.80
C VAL A 68 5.67 7.80 -16.61
N ASP A 69 6.89 7.30 -16.87
CA ASP A 69 7.79 6.75 -15.85
C ASP A 69 8.52 7.89 -15.12
N MET A 70 8.08 8.19 -13.90
CA MET A 70 8.54 9.34 -13.11
C MET A 70 9.94 9.18 -12.50
N LYS A 71 10.66 8.08 -12.76
CA LYS A 71 11.91 7.71 -12.06
C LYS A 71 13.06 8.71 -12.24
N ALA A 72 13.10 9.51 -13.33
CA ALA A 72 14.16 10.48 -13.57
C ALA A 72 13.96 11.76 -12.75
N MET A 73 12.74 12.10 -12.35
CA MET A 73 12.42 13.21 -11.45
C MET A 73 12.54 12.75 -10.00
N ASN A 74 13.75 12.60 -9.48
CA ASN A 74 14.05 11.90 -8.21
C ASN A 74 14.95 12.69 -7.26
N ARG A 75 14.99 14.02 -7.36
CA ARG A 75 15.77 14.88 -6.50
C ARG A 75 15.05 15.20 -5.19
N ILE A 76 15.80 15.27 -4.10
CA ILE A 76 15.34 15.89 -2.84
C ILE A 76 15.69 17.36 -2.95
N LEU A 77 14.67 18.23 -2.90
CA LEU A 77 14.80 19.64 -3.26
C LEU A 77 15.11 20.53 -2.08
N HIS A 78 14.32 20.41 -1.00
CA HIS A 78 14.44 21.29 0.14
C HIS A 78 14.03 20.61 1.45
N PHE A 79 14.71 20.98 2.55
CA PHE A 79 14.38 20.56 3.91
C PHE A 79 14.08 21.78 4.75
N THR A 80 13.06 21.68 5.60
CA THR A 80 12.85 22.55 6.76
C THR A 80 12.91 21.70 8.04
N ASP A 81 12.64 22.30 9.20
CA ASP A 81 12.63 21.58 10.47
C ASP A 81 11.48 20.56 10.56
N ASP A 82 10.37 20.80 9.85
CA ASP A 82 9.11 20.04 9.94
C ASP A 82 8.59 19.51 8.61
N THR A 83 9.23 19.86 7.49
CA THR A 83 8.85 19.38 6.16
C THR A 83 10.05 19.03 5.28
N VAL A 84 9.80 18.24 4.24
CA VAL A 84 10.73 18.03 3.14
C VAL A 84 9.98 18.10 1.82
N THR A 85 10.59 18.74 0.83
CA THR A 85 10.09 18.81 -0.55
C THR A 85 10.94 17.95 -1.46
N VAL A 86 10.29 17.08 -2.23
CA VAL A 86 10.94 16.12 -3.11
C VAL A 86 10.26 16.04 -4.46
N GLU A 87 10.98 15.65 -5.50
CA GLU A 87 10.38 15.25 -6.76
C GLU A 87 9.61 13.92 -6.61
N ALA A 88 8.58 13.75 -7.41
CA ALA A 88 7.62 12.64 -7.29
C ALA A 88 8.23 11.24 -7.48
N GLY A 89 9.34 11.13 -8.20
CA GLY A 89 10.06 9.87 -8.44
C GLY A 89 11.00 9.45 -7.31
N VAL A 90 11.24 10.28 -6.29
CA VAL A 90 12.00 9.89 -5.10
C VAL A 90 11.31 8.71 -4.43
N THR A 91 12.06 7.64 -4.11
CA THR A 91 11.50 6.49 -3.40
C THR A 91 11.51 6.69 -1.88
N HIS A 92 10.58 6.05 -1.19
CA HIS A 92 10.46 6.13 0.27
C HIS A 92 11.78 5.79 0.99
N ILE A 93 12.51 4.76 0.54
CA ILE A 93 13.77 4.35 1.15
C ILE A 93 14.87 5.41 0.95
N VAL A 94 14.92 6.07 -0.20
CA VAL A 94 15.87 7.16 -0.47
C VAL A 94 15.56 8.34 0.44
N LEU A 95 14.30 8.74 0.52
CA LEU A 95 13.86 9.81 1.42
C LEU A 95 14.16 9.48 2.88
N ALA A 96 13.81 8.27 3.35
CA ALA A 96 14.03 7.86 4.74
C ALA A 96 15.52 7.86 5.12
N ASN A 97 16.41 7.48 4.21
CA ASN A 97 17.86 7.55 4.43
C ASN A 97 18.37 9.00 4.52
N ALA A 98 17.91 9.87 3.63
CA ALA A 98 18.29 11.30 3.66
C ALA A 98 17.76 12.02 4.93
N LEU A 99 16.55 11.68 5.38
CA LEU A 99 15.99 12.19 6.63
C LEU A 99 16.77 11.71 7.85
N LYS A 100 17.16 10.42 7.87
CA LYS A 100 17.98 9.83 8.95
C LYS A 100 19.28 10.60 9.17
N GLU A 101 19.97 11.00 8.11
CA GLU A 101 21.22 11.77 8.18
C GLU A 101 21.04 13.13 8.86
N ARG A 102 19.78 13.63 8.91
CA ARG A 102 19.39 14.90 9.55
C ARG A 102 18.70 14.71 10.90
N GLY A 103 18.65 13.49 11.43
CA GLY A 103 17.93 13.20 12.66
C GLY A 103 16.40 13.32 12.52
N LEU A 104 15.88 13.20 11.29
CA LEU A 104 14.45 13.30 10.97
C LEU A 104 13.88 11.96 10.52
N GLN A 105 12.56 11.85 10.55
CA GLN A 105 11.80 10.69 10.04
C GLN A 105 10.45 11.12 9.48
N PRO A 106 9.85 10.33 8.55
CA PRO A 106 8.44 10.48 8.17
C PRO A 106 7.52 10.19 9.36
N TYR A 107 6.32 10.72 9.37
CA TYR A 107 5.28 10.36 10.34
C TYR A 107 4.80 8.91 10.17
N VAL A 108 4.72 8.44 8.93
CA VAL A 108 4.36 7.06 8.58
C VAL A 108 5.50 6.42 7.81
N THR A 109 5.96 5.28 8.30
CA THR A 109 7.05 4.51 7.69
C THR A 109 6.49 3.20 7.16
N THR A 110 6.24 3.14 5.85
CA THR A 110 5.75 1.92 5.21
C THR A 110 6.87 0.89 5.04
N GLU A 111 6.51 -0.38 5.07
CA GLU A 111 7.47 -1.48 4.90
C GLU A 111 8.07 -1.51 3.49
N ILE A 112 7.28 -1.19 2.46
CA ILE A 112 7.75 -1.20 1.06
C ILE A 112 8.54 0.06 0.76
N GLY A 113 9.86 -0.08 0.63
CA GLY A 113 10.80 1.04 0.49
C GLY A 113 10.87 1.66 -0.91
N ASN A 114 10.54 0.91 -1.94
CA ASN A 114 10.69 1.40 -3.32
C ASN A 114 9.45 2.13 -3.86
N VAL A 115 8.41 2.34 -3.09
CA VAL A 115 7.27 3.17 -3.54
C VAL A 115 7.72 4.60 -3.71
N THR A 116 7.32 5.26 -4.80
CA THR A 116 7.68 6.65 -5.09
C THR A 116 6.82 7.64 -4.30
N MET A 117 7.36 8.79 -3.97
CA MET A 117 6.66 9.82 -3.19
C MET A 117 5.43 10.37 -3.91
N GLY A 118 5.44 10.47 -5.22
CA GLY A 118 4.24 10.83 -6.01
C GLY A 118 3.10 9.82 -5.83
N ALA A 119 3.40 8.52 -5.85
CA ALA A 119 2.41 7.48 -5.56
C ALA A 119 1.93 7.53 -4.11
N MET A 120 2.85 7.73 -3.14
CA MET A 120 2.49 7.83 -1.71
C MET A 120 1.66 9.08 -1.38
N ALA A 121 1.82 10.16 -2.16
CA ALA A 121 1.04 11.39 -2.00
C ALA A 121 -0.38 11.28 -2.56
N THR A 122 -0.60 10.43 -3.55
CA THR A 122 -1.83 10.41 -4.35
C THR A 122 -2.63 9.11 -4.26
N ALA A 123 -2.07 8.08 -3.62
CA ALA A 123 -2.72 6.78 -3.46
C ALA A 123 -2.68 6.31 -2.00
N ALA A 124 -3.54 5.37 -1.66
CA ALA A 124 -3.58 4.81 -0.31
C ALA A 124 -2.32 3.99 -0.02
N THR A 125 -1.50 4.47 0.89
CA THR A 125 -0.32 3.79 1.44
C THR A 125 -0.36 3.87 2.94
N LYS A 126 -0.26 2.74 3.65
CA LYS A 126 -0.57 2.66 5.06
C LYS A 126 0.48 1.97 5.91
N ASP A 127 0.49 2.33 7.18
CA ASP A 127 1.01 1.54 8.31
C ASP A 127 0.08 1.76 9.52
N SER A 128 0.29 1.02 10.60
CA SER A 128 -0.46 1.20 11.84
C SER A 128 -0.28 2.61 12.41
N SER A 129 -1.39 3.22 12.83
CA SER A 129 -1.37 4.56 13.39
C SER A 129 -0.79 4.59 14.79
N PHE A 130 0.12 5.53 15.05
CA PHE A 130 0.47 5.93 16.40
C PHE A 130 -0.61 6.83 17.02
N PRO A 131 -0.70 6.92 18.35
CA PRO A 131 -1.68 7.80 19.01
C PRO A 131 -1.59 9.25 18.53
N GLY A 132 -2.73 9.80 18.15
CA GLY A 132 -2.83 11.17 17.64
C GLY A 132 -2.35 11.37 16.20
N GLY A 133 -1.92 10.31 15.51
CA GLY A 133 -1.45 10.35 14.13
C GLY A 133 -2.33 9.58 13.16
N PHE A 134 -2.16 9.85 11.87
CA PHE A 134 -2.78 9.11 10.79
C PHE A 134 -1.94 7.88 10.41
N GLY A 135 -2.58 6.90 9.78
CA GLY A 135 -1.91 5.71 9.26
C GLY A 135 -1.58 5.80 7.77
N GLN A 136 -2.00 6.85 7.07
CA GLN A 136 -1.73 7.07 5.64
C GLN A 136 -0.63 8.11 5.42
N VAL A 137 0.26 7.84 4.49
CA VAL A 137 1.34 8.78 4.14
C VAL A 137 0.78 10.06 3.50
N SER A 138 -0.22 9.93 2.61
CA SER A 138 -0.83 11.07 1.93
C SER A 138 -1.44 12.10 2.90
N SER A 139 -1.85 11.70 4.10
CA SER A 139 -2.43 12.59 5.11
C SER A 139 -1.42 13.58 5.72
N TYR A 140 -0.13 13.32 5.50
CA TYR A 140 0.96 14.21 5.92
C TYR A 140 1.54 15.06 4.78
N VAL A 141 1.02 14.92 3.56
CA VAL A 141 1.39 15.76 2.43
C VAL A 141 0.74 17.13 2.58
N THR A 142 1.54 18.20 2.59
CA THR A 142 1.09 19.58 2.82
C THR A 142 0.94 20.36 1.53
N SER A 143 1.69 20.00 0.49
CA SER A 143 1.61 20.63 -0.81
C SER A 143 2.03 19.66 -1.93
N VAL A 144 1.44 19.85 -3.09
CA VAL A 144 1.88 19.21 -4.33
C VAL A 144 1.95 20.24 -5.45
N ARG A 145 2.90 20.04 -6.38
CA ARG A 145 2.89 20.70 -7.68
C ARG A 145 2.62 19.67 -8.76
N LEU A 146 1.72 19.99 -9.66
CA LEU A 146 1.31 19.09 -10.72
C LEU A 146 1.14 19.84 -12.05
N VAL A 147 1.22 19.10 -13.14
CA VAL A 147 0.77 19.53 -14.46
C VAL A 147 -0.63 18.99 -14.65
N THR A 148 -1.61 19.89 -14.88
CA THR A 148 -3.01 19.50 -15.09
C THR A 148 -3.19 18.77 -16.43
N PRO A 149 -4.31 18.05 -16.66
CA PRO A 149 -4.56 17.39 -17.95
C PRO A 149 -4.54 18.33 -19.17
N GLU A 150 -4.70 19.65 -18.94
CA GLU A 150 -4.60 20.69 -19.97
C GLU A 150 -3.17 21.23 -20.18
N GLY A 151 -2.18 20.69 -19.49
CA GLY A 151 -0.80 21.14 -19.56
C GLY A 151 -0.45 22.39 -18.72
N LYS A 152 -1.34 22.83 -17.81
CA LYS A 152 -1.10 23.99 -16.94
C LYS A 152 -0.41 23.58 -15.65
N LEU A 153 0.54 24.41 -15.19
CA LEU A 153 1.17 24.23 -13.88
C LEU A 153 0.19 24.65 -12.78
N LYS A 154 0.08 23.82 -11.75
CA LYS A 154 -0.78 24.08 -10.59
C LYS A 154 -0.07 23.68 -9.31
N GLU A 155 -0.16 24.54 -8.30
CA GLU A 155 0.20 24.22 -6.92
C GLU A 155 -1.07 24.10 -6.09
N ILE A 156 -1.13 23.05 -5.26
CA ILE A 156 -2.23 22.78 -4.33
C ILE A 156 -1.62 22.57 -2.97
N ASN A 157 -2.02 23.35 -1.97
CA ASN A 157 -1.55 23.20 -0.60
C ASN A 157 -2.70 23.19 0.41
N GLU A 158 -2.48 22.53 1.54
CA GLU A 158 -3.52 22.26 2.53
C GLU A 158 -4.12 23.52 3.17
N ARG A 159 -3.39 24.67 3.18
CA ARG A 159 -3.85 25.93 3.78
C ARG A 159 -4.71 26.75 2.81
N ALA A 160 -4.27 26.85 1.55
CA ALA A 160 -4.95 27.65 0.54
C ALA A 160 -6.08 26.89 -0.18
N ASN A 161 -5.93 25.57 -0.35
CA ASN A 161 -6.80 24.74 -1.15
C ASN A 161 -7.18 23.43 -0.43
N PRO A 162 -7.76 23.47 0.80
CA PRO A 162 -7.99 22.27 1.60
C PRO A 162 -8.88 21.22 0.90
N ASP A 163 -9.94 21.65 0.23
CA ASP A 163 -10.86 20.75 -0.48
C ASP A 163 -10.18 20.05 -1.69
N GLU A 164 -9.33 20.78 -2.42
CA GLU A 164 -8.58 20.19 -3.52
C GLU A 164 -7.50 19.24 -2.99
N MET A 165 -6.84 19.62 -1.89
CA MET A 165 -5.84 18.77 -1.27
C MET A 165 -6.41 17.44 -0.78
N GLN A 166 -7.64 17.46 -0.23
CA GLN A 166 -8.37 16.26 0.16
C GLN A 166 -8.62 15.32 -1.03
N ILE A 167 -8.90 15.89 -2.22
CA ILE A 167 -9.06 15.11 -3.45
C ILE A 167 -7.72 14.55 -3.94
N ILE A 168 -6.68 15.39 -3.97
CA ILE A 168 -5.35 15.00 -4.48
C ILE A 168 -4.73 13.86 -3.67
N ARG A 169 -4.90 13.84 -2.35
CA ARG A 169 -4.42 12.77 -1.46
C ARG A 169 -5.01 11.38 -1.77
N SER A 170 -6.05 11.32 -2.61
CA SER A 170 -6.63 10.07 -3.14
C SER A 170 -6.95 10.17 -4.63
N SER A 171 -6.16 10.94 -5.38
CA SER A 171 -6.40 11.21 -6.81
C SER A 171 -5.98 10.09 -7.74
N TYR A 172 -5.10 9.20 -7.32
CA TYR A 172 -4.57 8.10 -8.13
C TYR A 172 -4.05 8.53 -9.50
N GLY A 173 -3.54 9.78 -9.61
CA GLY A 173 -3.04 10.35 -10.85
C GLY A 173 -4.12 10.75 -11.87
N LEU A 174 -5.39 10.85 -11.46
CA LEU A 174 -6.52 11.19 -12.36
C LEU A 174 -6.75 12.70 -12.55
N PHE A 175 -6.03 13.54 -11.80
CA PHE A 175 -6.15 15.01 -11.85
C PHE A 175 -4.93 15.71 -12.49
N GLY A 176 -4.00 14.93 -13.03
CA GLY A 176 -2.76 15.40 -13.63
C GLY A 176 -1.56 14.64 -13.13
N ILE A 177 -0.36 15.08 -13.54
CA ILE A 177 0.90 14.46 -13.16
C ILE A 177 1.55 15.27 -12.05
N VAL A 178 1.56 14.73 -10.83
CA VAL A 178 2.30 15.31 -9.69
C VAL A 178 3.79 15.12 -9.94
N TYR A 179 4.56 16.22 -9.88
CA TYR A 179 6.00 16.20 -10.06
C TYR A 179 6.79 16.60 -8.82
N GLU A 180 6.15 17.30 -7.86
CA GLU A 180 6.76 17.73 -6.61
C GLU A 180 5.79 17.51 -5.44
N VAL A 181 6.32 17.05 -4.31
CA VAL A 181 5.57 16.72 -3.09
C VAL A 181 6.28 17.33 -1.88
N THR A 182 5.56 18.09 -1.07
CA THR A 182 6.01 18.53 0.26
C THR A 182 5.28 17.72 1.34
N ILE A 183 6.05 17.09 2.22
CA ILE A 183 5.50 16.21 3.27
C ILE A 183 6.06 16.57 4.65
N LYS A 184 5.22 16.46 5.68
CA LYS A 184 5.62 16.65 7.08
C LYS A 184 6.60 15.58 7.54
N VAL A 185 7.60 16.01 8.30
CA VAL A 185 8.59 15.17 8.95
C VAL A 185 8.68 15.54 10.44
N LYS A 186 9.28 14.69 11.24
CA LYS A 186 9.49 14.90 12.67
C LYS A 186 10.87 14.42 13.11
N PRO A 187 11.36 14.84 14.28
CA PRO A 187 12.58 14.29 14.85
C PRO A 187 12.53 12.78 14.95
N THR A 188 13.66 12.12 14.71
CA THR A 188 13.76 10.67 14.78
C THR A 188 13.57 10.17 16.21
N VAL A 189 12.64 9.26 16.39
CA VAL A 189 12.32 8.62 17.68
C VAL A 189 12.49 7.11 17.55
N ALA A 190 13.20 6.50 18.50
CA ALA A 190 13.36 5.05 18.55
C ALA A 190 12.00 4.36 18.82
N LEU A 191 11.82 3.17 18.24
CA LEU A 191 10.66 2.33 18.44
C LEU A 191 10.98 1.17 19.39
N GLY A 192 10.17 1.00 20.42
CA GLY A 192 10.08 -0.26 21.16
C GLY A 192 9.09 -1.19 20.45
N VAL A 193 9.51 -2.40 20.11
CA VAL A 193 8.67 -3.38 19.39
C VAL A 193 8.52 -4.64 20.22
N ARG A 194 7.29 -5.16 20.30
CA ARG A 194 6.96 -6.40 21.01
C ARG A 194 6.05 -7.28 20.17
N HIS A 195 6.29 -8.60 20.25
CA HIS A 195 5.48 -9.58 19.54
C HIS A 195 4.78 -10.52 20.51
N TYR A 196 3.48 -10.76 20.29
CA TYR A 196 2.68 -11.71 21.06
C TYR A 196 1.88 -12.61 20.13
N SER A 197 1.92 -13.92 20.38
CA SER A 197 1.04 -14.87 19.69
C SER A 197 -0.22 -15.09 20.52
N LEU A 198 -1.37 -14.72 19.98
CA LEU A 198 -2.66 -14.73 20.67
C LEU A 198 -3.68 -15.62 19.94
N SER A 199 -4.68 -16.15 20.67
CA SER A 199 -5.91 -16.62 20.06
C SER A 199 -6.75 -15.42 19.59
N LEU A 200 -7.78 -15.64 18.77
CA LEU A 200 -8.68 -14.56 18.33
C LEU A 200 -9.35 -13.88 19.53
N ASP A 201 -9.83 -14.66 20.51
CA ASP A 201 -10.45 -14.13 21.73
C ASP A 201 -9.50 -13.27 22.56
N ASN A 202 -8.26 -13.73 22.73
CA ASN A 202 -7.26 -12.95 23.44
C ASN A 202 -6.88 -11.69 22.69
N PHE A 203 -6.86 -11.72 21.35
CA PHE A 203 -6.62 -10.52 20.56
C PHE A 203 -7.77 -9.52 20.74
N ARG A 204 -9.03 -9.96 20.66
CA ARG A 204 -10.22 -9.15 20.98
C ARG A 204 -10.11 -8.53 22.38
N LYS A 205 -9.78 -9.32 23.38
CA LYS A 205 -9.67 -8.89 24.79
C LYS A 205 -8.56 -7.87 25.01
N PHE A 206 -7.39 -8.08 24.44
CA PHE A 206 -6.21 -7.25 24.73
C PHE A 206 -6.06 -6.05 23.79
N PHE A 207 -6.69 -6.03 22.63
CA PHE A 207 -6.58 -4.93 21.66
C PHE A 207 -6.93 -3.56 22.24
N PRO A 208 -8.07 -3.36 22.96
CA PRO A 208 -8.38 -2.08 23.59
C PRO A 208 -7.31 -1.65 24.61
N ILE A 209 -6.73 -2.60 25.33
CA ILE A 209 -5.66 -2.35 26.30
C ILE A 209 -4.39 -1.87 25.60
N TYR A 210 -4.03 -2.46 24.46
CA TYR A 210 -2.87 -2.02 23.67
C TYR A 210 -3.05 -0.60 23.17
N LYS A 211 -4.22 -0.26 22.62
CA LYS A 211 -4.56 1.09 22.21
C LYS A 211 -4.49 2.09 23.36
N ALA A 212 -5.13 1.78 24.50
CA ALA A 212 -5.12 2.65 25.67
C ALA A 212 -3.70 2.90 26.22
N ARG A 213 -2.79 1.94 26.03
CA ARG A 213 -1.38 2.07 26.40
C ARG A 213 -0.52 2.80 25.36
N GLY A 214 -1.12 3.28 24.27
CA GLY A 214 -0.45 4.08 23.25
C GLY A 214 0.40 3.26 22.28
N TYR A 215 0.03 2.01 22.01
CA TYR A 215 0.69 1.21 20.98
C TYR A 215 0.05 1.40 19.61
N ALA A 216 0.87 1.53 18.59
CA ALA A 216 0.48 1.23 17.21
C ALA A 216 0.46 -0.31 17.05
N VAL A 217 -0.58 -0.84 16.42
CA VAL A 217 -0.85 -2.29 16.38
C VAL A 217 -0.87 -2.77 14.92
N MET A 218 0.11 -3.59 14.56
CA MET A 218 0.15 -4.40 13.36
C MET A 218 -0.04 -5.87 13.76
N TYR A 219 -0.54 -6.71 12.86
CA TYR A 219 -0.74 -8.12 13.16
C TYR A 219 -0.67 -8.99 11.91
N TYR A 220 -0.27 -10.25 12.13
CA TYR A 220 -0.29 -11.31 11.14
C TYR A 220 -1.35 -12.33 11.54
N ILE A 221 -2.29 -12.60 10.65
CA ILE A 221 -3.38 -13.55 10.85
C ILE A 221 -2.97 -14.89 10.26
N PHE A 222 -3.13 -15.95 11.04
CA PHE A 222 -2.93 -17.34 10.62
C PHE A 222 -4.29 -18.05 10.66
N PRO A 223 -5.08 -17.90 9.60
CA PRO A 223 -6.51 -18.25 9.64
C PRO A 223 -6.77 -19.72 9.89
N TYR A 224 -5.97 -20.60 9.30
CA TYR A 224 -6.15 -22.07 9.41
C TYR A 224 -5.80 -22.65 10.78
N VAL A 225 -5.15 -21.90 11.63
CA VAL A 225 -4.89 -22.24 13.05
C VAL A 225 -5.57 -21.30 14.01
N LYS A 226 -6.37 -20.34 13.51
CA LYS A 226 -7.11 -19.31 14.27
C LYS A 226 -6.23 -18.60 15.31
N ARG A 227 -5.04 -18.14 14.85
CA ARG A 227 -4.07 -17.43 15.68
C ARG A 227 -3.68 -16.12 15.05
N VAL A 228 -3.29 -15.17 15.90
CA VAL A 228 -2.77 -13.86 15.48
C VAL A 228 -1.43 -13.65 16.14
N LEU A 229 -0.45 -13.22 15.35
CA LEU A 229 0.82 -12.71 15.85
C LEU A 229 0.74 -11.18 15.83
N VAL A 230 0.62 -10.58 17.02
CA VAL A 230 0.48 -9.13 17.17
C VAL A 230 1.86 -8.51 17.33
N GLU A 231 2.15 -7.48 16.53
CA GLU A 231 3.31 -6.62 16.65
C GLU A 231 2.86 -5.27 17.23
N LEU A 232 3.35 -4.96 18.41
CA LEU A 232 3.11 -3.72 19.12
C LEU A 232 4.30 -2.80 18.99
N ARG A 233 4.08 -1.59 18.48
CA ARG A 233 5.10 -0.56 18.31
C ARG A 233 4.78 0.64 19.17
N LYS A 234 5.78 1.16 19.88
CA LYS A 234 5.64 2.38 20.69
C LYS A 234 6.87 3.26 20.53
N GLU A 235 6.64 4.54 20.27
CA GLU A 235 7.71 5.53 20.25
C GLU A 235 8.31 5.70 21.66
N ASN A 236 9.62 5.73 21.75
CA ASN A 236 10.35 5.86 23.00
C ASN A 236 11.55 6.82 22.85
N PRO A 237 11.34 8.12 23.12
CA PRO A 237 12.38 9.12 22.91
C PRO A 237 13.61 8.97 23.85
N ALA A 238 13.45 8.28 24.97
CA ALA A 238 14.52 8.15 25.98
C ALA A 238 15.49 6.97 25.72
N THR A 239 15.42 6.33 24.55
CA THR A 239 16.11 5.05 24.37
C THR A 239 16.92 4.96 23.09
N GLU A 240 18.20 4.61 23.22
CA GLU A 240 19.06 4.21 22.10
C GLU A 240 18.64 2.84 21.55
N PRO A 241 18.61 2.66 20.22
CA PRO A 241 18.35 1.36 19.62
C PRO A 241 19.49 0.38 19.89
N ASN A 242 19.14 -0.81 20.31
CA ASN A 242 20.12 -1.82 20.71
C ASN A 242 20.35 -2.93 19.67
N SER A 243 19.69 -2.90 18.52
CA SER A 243 19.82 -4.00 17.56
C SER A 243 19.63 -3.56 16.10
N ARG A 244 20.73 -3.47 15.36
CA ARG A 244 20.70 -3.37 13.89
C ARG A 244 20.49 -4.73 13.21
N TYR A 245 21.01 -5.80 13.81
CA TYR A 245 21.11 -7.11 13.14
C TYR A 245 19.78 -7.85 13.05
N ARG A 246 18.94 -7.77 14.06
CA ARG A 246 17.68 -8.52 14.12
C ARG A 246 16.70 -8.09 13.02
N TRP A 247 16.59 -6.79 12.77
CA TRP A 247 15.75 -6.26 11.70
C TRP A 247 16.28 -6.60 10.30
N VAL A 248 17.59 -6.67 10.12
CA VAL A 248 18.19 -7.15 8.86
C VAL A 248 17.79 -8.60 8.58
N TYR A 249 17.78 -9.48 9.59
CA TYR A 249 17.33 -10.87 9.43
C TYR A 249 15.82 -10.95 9.13
N ARG A 250 14.99 -10.18 9.85
CA ARG A 250 13.53 -10.07 9.58
C ARG A 250 13.27 -9.60 8.15
N ASN A 251 13.91 -8.53 7.72
CA ASN A 251 13.75 -7.97 6.39
C ASN A 251 14.21 -8.95 5.29
N ARG A 252 15.34 -9.65 5.53
CA ARG A 252 15.83 -10.68 4.61
C ARG A 252 14.90 -11.88 4.54
N PHE A 253 14.28 -12.27 5.66
CA PHE A 253 13.28 -13.33 5.71
C PHE A 253 12.08 -12.98 4.81
N TRP A 254 11.44 -11.83 5.04
CA TRP A 254 10.30 -11.40 4.25
C TRP A 254 10.63 -11.18 2.77
N ARG A 255 11.79 -10.61 2.48
CA ARG A 255 12.22 -10.33 1.11
C ARG A 255 12.51 -11.61 0.30
N LYS A 256 13.05 -12.66 0.93
CA LYS A 256 13.63 -13.79 0.21
C LYS A 256 13.15 -15.16 0.69
N TYR A 257 13.29 -15.46 1.96
CA TYR A 257 13.14 -16.83 2.45
C TYR A 257 11.69 -17.25 2.64
N GLY A 258 10.84 -16.40 3.20
CA GLY A 258 9.42 -16.69 3.43
C GLY A 258 8.70 -17.10 2.15
N PRO A 259 8.64 -16.23 1.12
CA PRO A 259 8.02 -16.59 -0.15
C PRO A 259 8.65 -17.80 -0.82
N ALA A 260 10.00 -17.95 -0.79
CA ALA A 260 10.68 -19.08 -1.43
C ALA A 260 10.30 -20.42 -0.81
N VAL A 261 10.31 -20.50 0.54
CA VAL A 261 9.93 -21.74 1.25
C VAL A 261 8.47 -22.08 0.98
N THR A 262 7.59 -21.11 1.01
CA THR A 262 6.17 -21.30 0.76
C THR A 262 5.91 -21.78 -0.67
N GLN A 263 6.52 -21.15 -1.68
CA GLN A 263 6.43 -21.61 -3.08
C GLN A 263 6.98 -23.03 -3.24
N TRP A 264 8.09 -23.35 -2.57
CA TRP A 264 8.64 -24.70 -2.62
C TRP A 264 7.68 -25.74 -2.03
N ILE A 265 7.07 -25.47 -0.88
CA ILE A 265 6.06 -26.32 -0.26
C ILE A 265 4.90 -26.54 -1.25
N GLN A 266 4.37 -25.48 -1.84
CA GLN A 266 3.26 -25.58 -2.79
C GLN A 266 3.58 -26.42 -4.03
N ARG A 267 4.75 -26.22 -4.60
CA ARG A 267 5.18 -26.96 -5.81
C ARG A 267 5.45 -28.44 -5.57
N ASN A 268 5.90 -28.80 -4.37
CA ASN A 268 6.38 -30.15 -4.07
C ASN A 268 5.43 -30.98 -3.21
N THR A 269 4.30 -30.38 -2.75
CA THR A 269 3.36 -31.07 -1.84
C THR A 269 1.96 -31.08 -2.44
N HIS A 270 1.59 -32.20 -3.06
CA HIS A 270 0.27 -32.38 -3.66
C HIS A 270 -0.77 -32.95 -2.68
N ASN A 271 -0.32 -33.52 -1.56
CA ASN A 271 -1.19 -34.08 -0.53
C ASN A 271 -1.62 -32.99 0.45
N HIS A 272 -2.93 -32.74 0.59
CA HIS A 272 -3.49 -31.71 1.46
C HIS A 272 -3.07 -31.85 2.93
N ALA A 273 -3.00 -33.09 3.46
CA ALA A 273 -2.63 -33.31 4.86
C ALA A 273 -1.15 -32.97 5.11
N LEU A 274 -0.26 -33.34 4.19
CA LEU A 274 1.16 -32.98 4.24
C LEU A 274 1.37 -31.48 4.09
N ARG A 275 0.63 -30.84 3.18
CA ARG A 275 0.65 -29.38 3.01
C ARG A 275 0.21 -28.68 4.30
N ALA A 276 -0.92 -29.10 4.89
CA ALA A 276 -1.41 -28.55 6.15
C ALA A 276 -0.42 -28.75 7.31
N ALA A 277 0.28 -29.89 7.36
CA ALA A 277 1.32 -30.14 8.35
C ALA A 277 2.57 -29.26 8.12
N ALA A 278 3.00 -29.11 6.88
CA ALA A 278 4.11 -28.25 6.50
C ALA A 278 3.81 -26.77 6.83
N ASP A 279 2.58 -26.30 6.57
CA ASP A 279 2.15 -24.95 6.92
C ASP A 279 2.09 -24.74 8.44
N LYS A 280 1.62 -25.71 9.21
CA LYS A 280 1.65 -25.65 10.69
C LYS A 280 3.07 -25.56 11.22
N LEU A 281 3.99 -26.34 10.64
CA LEU A 281 5.41 -26.29 11.00
C LEU A 281 6.03 -24.95 10.60
N HIS A 282 5.76 -24.48 9.38
CA HIS A 282 6.22 -23.18 8.89
C HIS A 282 5.71 -22.03 9.78
N PHE A 283 4.42 -22.06 10.14
CA PHE A 283 3.85 -21.12 11.10
C PHE A 283 4.56 -21.17 12.45
N PHE A 284 4.79 -22.36 13.00
CA PHE A 284 5.49 -22.52 14.27
C PHE A 284 6.89 -21.92 14.20
N LEU A 285 7.66 -22.22 13.15
CA LEU A 285 9.01 -21.71 12.94
C LEU A 285 9.01 -20.18 12.73
N LEU A 286 8.08 -19.66 11.93
CA LEU A 286 7.92 -18.23 11.70
C LEU A 286 7.58 -17.49 13.00
N ARG A 287 6.65 -18.02 13.77
CA ARG A 287 6.31 -17.49 15.09
C ARG A 287 7.52 -17.45 16.01
N GLN A 288 8.29 -18.53 16.10
CA GLN A 288 9.50 -18.56 16.91
C GLN A 288 10.53 -17.56 16.43
N ALA A 289 10.77 -17.48 15.12
CA ALA A 289 11.70 -16.53 14.53
C ALA A 289 11.31 -15.07 14.83
N LEU A 290 10.04 -14.69 14.63
CA LEU A 290 9.57 -13.33 14.88
C LEU A 290 9.52 -13.01 16.38
N VAL A 291 9.00 -13.90 17.21
CA VAL A 291 8.95 -13.69 18.67
C VAL A 291 10.35 -13.70 19.29
N TRP A 292 11.26 -14.54 18.81
CA TRP A 292 12.62 -14.65 19.33
C TRP A 292 13.56 -13.58 18.78
N VAL A 293 13.53 -13.35 17.46
CA VAL A 293 14.47 -12.46 16.78
C VAL A 293 14.14 -10.98 17.03
N VAL A 294 12.84 -10.64 17.16
CA VAL A 294 12.42 -9.24 17.29
C VAL A 294 11.74 -8.96 18.64
N ARG A 295 11.72 -9.91 19.56
CA ARG A 295 11.10 -9.75 20.87
C ARG A 295 11.71 -8.61 21.68
N SER A 296 10.87 -7.64 22.07
CA SER A 296 11.26 -6.48 22.87
C SER A 296 12.43 -5.69 22.28
N ASP A 297 12.51 -5.62 20.96
CA ASP A 297 13.58 -4.89 20.29
C ASP A 297 13.33 -3.40 20.30
N ARG A 298 14.41 -2.65 20.27
CA ARG A 298 14.46 -1.21 20.12
C ARG A 298 15.14 -0.89 18.81
N THR A 299 14.40 -0.25 17.91
CA THR A 299 14.88 -0.01 16.55
C THR A 299 14.56 1.41 16.09
N TRP A 300 15.18 1.79 15.00
CA TRP A 300 14.79 3.01 14.28
C TRP A 300 13.69 2.72 13.26
N PRO A 301 12.75 3.64 13.00
CA PRO A 301 11.69 3.43 12.01
C PRO A 301 12.23 3.03 10.63
N HIS A 302 13.31 3.66 10.16
CA HIS A 302 13.92 3.34 8.87
C HIS A 302 14.44 1.90 8.75
N ALA A 303 14.73 1.22 9.87
CA ALA A 303 15.18 -0.17 9.84
C ALA A 303 14.07 -1.15 9.43
N GLN A 304 12.80 -0.74 9.49
CA GLN A 304 11.65 -1.54 9.07
C GLN A 304 11.45 -1.55 7.55
N ILE A 305 12.04 -0.57 6.86
CA ILE A 305 11.88 -0.40 5.41
C ILE A 305 12.64 -1.48 4.67
N ILE A 306 11.93 -2.18 3.78
CA ILE A 306 12.49 -3.24 2.94
C ILE A 306 12.64 -2.72 1.51
N ASN A 307 13.83 -2.87 0.96
CA ASN A 307 14.04 -2.70 -0.47
C ASN A 307 13.64 -4.00 -1.19
N TYR A 308 12.62 -3.93 -2.03
CA TYR A 308 12.14 -5.03 -2.87
C TYR A 308 12.67 -4.85 -4.29
N PRO A 309 13.79 -5.51 -4.67
CA PRO A 309 14.37 -5.32 -5.98
C PRO A 309 13.44 -5.84 -7.08
N ARG A 310 13.51 -5.21 -8.25
CA ARG A 310 12.80 -5.64 -9.47
C ARG A 310 13.71 -6.56 -10.28
N GLU A 311 14.15 -7.66 -9.68
CA GLU A 311 15.07 -8.60 -10.30
C GLU A 311 14.33 -9.80 -10.88
N PRO A 312 14.72 -10.32 -12.05
CA PRO A 312 14.21 -11.59 -12.57
C PRO A 312 14.49 -12.72 -11.55
N GLY A 313 13.48 -13.56 -11.30
CA GLY A 313 13.60 -14.68 -10.34
C GLY A 313 13.55 -14.29 -8.86
N ALA A 314 13.41 -13.01 -8.51
CA ALA A 314 13.13 -12.62 -7.13
C ALA A 314 11.75 -13.14 -6.71
N ASN A 315 11.67 -13.65 -5.49
CA ASN A 315 10.40 -14.09 -4.93
C ASN A 315 9.49 -12.86 -4.74
N LYS A 316 8.27 -12.97 -5.23
CA LYS A 316 7.24 -11.95 -5.15
C LYS A 316 6.05 -12.50 -4.38
N TYR A 317 5.23 -11.62 -3.88
CA TYR A 317 3.98 -11.96 -3.23
C TYR A 317 2.90 -10.93 -3.59
N LEU A 318 1.66 -11.39 -3.54
CA LEU A 318 0.45 -10.69 -3.89
C LEU A 318 -0.38 -10.46 -2.64
N PHE A 319 -1.15 -9.40 -2.63
CA PHE A 319 -2.17 -9.18 -1.59
C PHE A 319 -3.37 -8.42 -2.12
N SER A 320 -4.45 -8.53 -1.34
CA SER A 320 -5.64 -7.70 -1.47
C SER A 320 -5.93 -7.05 -0.12
N MET A 321 -6.37 -5.79 -0.12
CA MET A 321 -6.51 -5.01 1.10
C MET A 321 -7.92 -4.47 1.29
N TRP A 322 -8.54 -4.86 2.41
CA TRP A 322 -9.83 -4.34 2.85
C TRP A 322 -9.76 -3.89 4.31
N ALA A 323 -10.36 -2.74 4.60
CA ALA A 323 -10.46 -2.18 5.94
C ALA A 323 -11.89 -2.29 6.47
N PHE A 324 -12.03 -2.59 7.76
CA PHE A 324 -13.31 -2.75 8.45
C PHE A 324 -13.34 -1.85 9.67
N ARG A 325 -14.51 -1.32 10.03
CA ARG A 325 -14.67 -0.52 11.25
C ARG A 325 -14.27 -1.33 12.48
N GLU A 326 -13.59 -0.68 13.41
CA GLU A 326 -13.12 -1.30 14.65
C GLU A 326 -14.25 -1.95 15.46
N GLY A 327 -15.44 -1.28 15.52
CA GLY A 327 -16.60 -1.75 16.28
C GLY A 327 -17.33 -2.94 15.64
N GLY A 328 -16.73 -3.99 15.29
CA GLY A 328 -17.31 -5.21 14.69
C GLY A 328 -16.23 -6.07 14.05
N PHE A 329 -15.00 -5.55 14.06
CA PHE A 329 -13.88 -6.18 13.38
C PHE A 329 -13.61 -7.62 13.85
N PHE A 330 -13.69 -7.89 15.15
CA PHE A 330 -13.29 -9.19 15.68
C PHE A 330 -14.25 -10.32 15.29
N ASP A 331 -15.53 -10.01 15.09
CA ASP A 331 -16.49 -10.97 14.53
C ASP A 331 -16.17 -11.25 13.06
N ILE A 332 -15.87 -10.19 12.29
CA ILE A 332 -15.44 -10.32 10.89
C ILE A 332 -14.14 -11.12 10.78
N LEU A 333 -13.19 -10.93 11.70
CA LEU A 333 -11.93 -11.67 11.73
C LEU A 333 -12.16 -13.17 11.95
N GLU A 334 -13.09 -13.55 12.83
CA GLU A 334 -13.46 -14.93 13.05
C GLU A 334 -14.17 -15.52 11.82
N GLU A 335 -15.12 -14.79 11.25
CA GLU A 335 -15.79 -15.16 10.01
C GLU A 335 -14.81 -15.31 8.83
N TYR A 336 -13.79 -14.44 8.75
CA TYR A 336 -12.73 -14.54 7.75
C TYR A 336 -11.93 -15.85 7.90
N CYS A 337 -11.55 -16.23 9.11
CA CYS A 337 -10.88 -17.50 9.35
C CYS A 337 -11.75 -18.68 8.93
N ASN A 338 -13.05 -18.64 9.26
CA ASN A 338 -14.00 -19.69 8.87
C ASN A 338 -14.20 -19.72 7.34
N PHE A 339 -14.30 -18.54 6.70
CA PHE A 339 -14.41 -18.43 5.23
C PHE A 339 -13.21 -19.10 4.53
N LEU A 340 -11.97 -18.83 4.96
CA LEU A 340 -10.77 -19.44 4.36
C LEU A 340 -10.73 -20.95 4.55
N ILE A 341 -11.10 -21.44 5.73
CA ILE A 341 -11.16 -22.89 6.00
C ILE A 341 -12.22 -23.57 5.10
N ALA A 342 -13.41 -22.97 5.00
CA ALA A 342 -14.48 -23.51 4.15
C ALA A 342 -14.13 -23.42 2.65
N TYR A 343 -13.46 -22.33 2.23
CA TYR A 343 -13.02 -22.16 0.84
C TYR A 343 -11.99 -23.24 0.46
N GLU A 344 -10.99 -23.50 1.32
CA GLU A 344 -10.03 -24.58 1.11
C GLU A 344 -10.72 -25.96 1.01
N GLN A 345 -11.67 -26.23 1.91
CA GLN A 345 -12.41 -27.50 1.86
C GLN A 345 -13.21 -27.70 0.57
N LYS A 346 -13.77 -26.60 0.03
CA LYS A 346 -14.58 -26.62 -1.19
C LYS A 346 -13.75 -26.70 -2.47
N THR A 347 -12.65 -25.92 -2.55
CA THR A 347 -11.91 -25.69 -3.79
C THR A 347 -10.53 -26.33 -3.81
N GLY A 348 -10.00 -26.70 -2.64
CA GLY A 348 -8.60 -27.13 -2.49
C GLY A 348 -7.59 -25.97 -2.48
N TYR A 349 -8.03 -24.72 -2.77
CA TYR A 349 -7.17 -23.56 -2.72
C TYR A 349 -6.92 -23.11 -1.28
N ARG A 350 -5.68 -22.71 -1.00
CA ARG A 350 -5.24 -22.22 0.30
C ARG A 350 -4.36 -20.98 0.13
N CYS A 351 -4.65 -19.89 0.83
CA CYS A 351 -3.70 -18.79 0.99
C CYS A 351 -2.45 -19.33 1.71
N ASP A 352 -1.32 -19.20 1.08
CA ASP A 352 -0.06 -19.82 1.48
C ASP A 352 0.81 -18.94 2.36
N LEU A 353 0.47 -17.66 2.48
CA LEU A 353 1.14 -16.71 3.38
C LEU A 353 0.17 -16.26 4.49
N PRO A 354 0.68 -15.83 5.65
CA PRO A 354 -0.15 -15.20 6.66
C PRO A 354 -0.74 -13.90 6.11
N SER A 355 -2.01 -13.66 6.42
CA SER A 355 -2.63 -12.37 6.11
C SER A 355 -2.07 -11.29 7.04
N VAL A 356 -1.96 -10.07 6.53
CA VAL A 356 -1.46 -8.93 7.32
C VAL A 356 -2.63 -8.05 7.72
N GLY A 357 -2.49 -7.31 8.83
CA GLY A 357 -3.48 -6.33 9.21
C GLY A 357 -2.88 -5.20 10.04
N TYR A 358 -3.57 -4.06 10.00
CA TYR A 358 -3.15 -2.81 10.62
C TYR A 358 -4.31 -2.17 11.35
N ALA A 359 -4.07 -1.64 12.55
CA ALA A 359 -5.01 -0.75 13.22
C ALA A 359 -4.72 0.69 12.78
N ILE A 360 -5.73 1.33 12.19
CA ILE A 360 -5.61 2.62 11.53
C ILE A 360 -6.61 3.60 12.15
N ALA A 361 -6.13 4.77 12.54
CA ALA A 361 -6.95 5.83 13.07
C ALA A 361 -7.95 6.36 12.03
N ARG A 362 -9.01 7.00 12.50
CA ARG A 362 -9.91 7.75 11.63
C ARG A 362 -9.12 8.80 10.87
N ASP A 363 -9.36 8.88 9.56
CA ASP A 363 -8.66 9.78 8.66
C ASP A 363 -9.63 10.35 7.62
N VAL A 364 -9.78 11.66 7.62
CA VAL A 364 -10.64 12.43 6.70
C VAL A 364 -9.83 13.35 5.78
N GLU A 365 -8.51 13.23 5.81
CA GLU A 365 -7.60 14.07 5.03
C GLU A 365 -7.61 13.74 3.53
N ALA A 366 -8.02 12.51 3.16
CA ALA A 366 -8.21 12.09 1.78
C ALA A 366 -9.68 11.76 1.51
N LEU A 367 -10.27 12.27 0.42
CA LEU A 367 -11.71 12.11 0.11
C LEU A 367 -12.12 10.63 0.01
N LEU A 368 -11.27 9.78 -0.56
CA LEU A 368 -11.50 8.34 -0.67
C LEU A 368 -10.74 7.54 0.41
N SER A 369 -10.56 8.13 1.60
CA SER A 369 -9.99 7.42 2.74
C SER A 369 -10.83 6.20 3.13
N TYR A 370 -10.17 5.08 3.35
CA TYR A 370 -10.79 3.83 3.81
C TYR A 370 -11.13 3.84 5.31
N SER A 371 -10.63 4.82 6.07
CA SER A 371 -10.93 5.04 7.49
C SER A 371 -11.74 6.33 7.76
N TRP A 372 -12.41 6.84 6.74
CA TRP A 372 -13.19 8.08 6.81
C TRP A 372 -14.23 8.10 7.93
N GLU A 373 -14.98 7.01 8.06
CA GLU A 373 -16.11 6.97 9.00
C GLU A 373 -15.72 6.57 10.43
N GLY A 374 -14.47 6.21 10.68
CA GLY A 374 -13.97 5.80 11.98
C GLY A 374 -12.66 5.05 11.91
N ALA A 375 -12.10 4.73 13.07
CA ALA A 375 -10.93 3.86 13.14
C ALA A 375 -11.26 2.49 12.54
N THR A 376 -10.28 1.92 11.84
CA THR A 376 -10.43 0.66 11.10
C THR A 376 -9.30 -0.31 11.42
N LEU A 377 -9.58 -1.60 11.21
CA LEU A 377 -8.57 -2.64 11.13
C LEU A 377 -8.64 -3.30 9.75
N SER A 378 -7.49 -3.61 9.15
CA SER A 378 -7.47 -4.25 7.84
C SER A 378 -7.30 -5.75 7.92
N ILE A 379 -7.77 -6.45 6.88
CA ILE A 379 -7.49 -7.86 6.62
C ILE A 379 -6.92 -7.92 5.21
N ASP A 380 -5.67 -8.31 5.10
CA ASP A 380 -4.92 -8.28 3.84
C ASP A 380 -4.38 -9.70 3.55
N PRO A 381 -5.18 -10.61 2.93
CA PRO A 381 -4.67 -11.92 2.53
C PRO A 381 -3.47 -11.76 1.61
N ALA A 382 -2.49 -12.62 1.81
CA ALA A 382 -1.27 -12.66 1.01
C ALA A 382 -1.05 -14.05 0.41
N SER A 383 -0.46 -14.08 -0.79
CA SER A 383 -0.15 -15.31 -1.51
C SER A 383 1.11 -15.16 -2.36
N THR A 384 1.78 -16.29 -2.63
CA THR A 384 2.86 -16.33 -3.63
C THR A 384 2.34 -16.40 -5.06
N GLY A 385 1.01 -16.37 -5.25
CA GLY A 385 0.33 -16.46 -6.53
C GLY A 385 -0.05 -17.89 -6.90
N GLY A 386 -0.76 -18.02 -8.00
CA GLY A 386 -1.26 -19.28 -8.54
C GLY A 386 -2.50 -18.99 -9.40
N PRO A 387 -2.93 -19.92 -10.26
CA PRO A 387 -4.08 -19.71 -11.13
C PRO A 387 -5.38 -19.48 -10.34
N GLU A 388 -5.51 -20.09 -9.16
CA GLU A 388 -6.71 -20.00 -8.32
C GLU A 388 -6.77 -18.69 -7.48
N TRP A 389 -5.68 -17.89 -7.45
CA TRP A 389 -5.64 -16.66 -6.67
C TRP A 389 -6.66 -15.62 -7.13
N GLU A 390 -6.87 -15.48 -8.43
CA GLU A 390 -7.86 -14.56 -9.00
C GLU A 390 -9.28 -14.95 -8.58
N GLU A 391 -9.66 -16.22 -8.75
CA GLU A 391 -10.98 -16.72 -8.35
C GLU A 391 -11.21 -16.54 -6.84
N PHE A 392 -10.19 -16.82 -6.03
CA PHE A 392 -10.25 -16.56 -4.60
C PHE A 392 -10.51 -15.08 -4.31
N LEU A 393 -9.85 -14.15 -5.02
CA LEU A 393 -10.04 -12.72 -4.81
C LEU A 393 -11.45 -12.23 -5.13
N HIS A 394 -12.11 -12.78 -6.16
CA HIS A 394 -13.51 -12.48 -6.42
C HIS A 394 -14.40 -12.83 -5.23
N HIS A 395 -14.27 -14.04 -4.70
CA HIS A 395 -15.03 -14.47 -3.51
C HIS A 395 -14.66 -13.68 -2.25
N TYR A 396 -13.39 -13.34 -2.09
CA TYR A 396 -12.93 -12.53 -0.97
C TYR A 396 -13.48 -11.10 -1.04
N ASN A 397 -13.52 -10.48 -2.21
CA ASN A 397 -14.10 -9.15 -2.40
C ASN A 397 -15.59 -9.14 -2.09
N GLU A 398 -16.33 -10.19 -2.46
CA GLU A 398 -17.74 -10.37 -2.10
C GLU A 398 -17.92 -10.50 -0.59
N PHE A 399 -17.10 -11.35 0.05
CA PHE A 399 -17.07 -11.52 1.50
C PHE A 399 -16.87 -10.18 2.22
N CYS A 400 -15.90 -9.39 1.79
CA CYS A 400 -15.56 -8.09 2.39
C CYS A 400 -16.66 -7.04 2.15
N SER A 401 -17.15 -6.93 0.93
CA SER A 401 -18.19 -5.97 0.55
C SER A 401 -19.52 -6.25 1.27
N ALA A 402 -19.89 -7.53 1.48
CA ALA A 402 -21.05 -7.92 2.26
C ALA A 402 -20.98 -7.45 3.72
N ARG A 403 -19.77 -7.28 4.26
CA ARG A 403 -19.47 -6.84 5.64
C ARG A 403 -19.13 -5.37 5.77
N ARG A 404 -19.49 -4.57 4.75
CA ARG A 404 -19.22 -3.13 4.70
C ARG A 404 -17.73 -2.78 4.81
N GLY A 405 -16.87 -3.65 4.30
CA GLY A 405 -15.44 -3.37 4.13
C GLY A 405 -15.22 -2.22 3.14
N VAL A 406 -14.13 -1.51 3.30
CA VAL A 406 -13.70 -0.43 2.39
C VAL A 406 -12.38 -0.84 1.74
N PRO A 407 -12.31 -0.95 0.40
CA PRO A 407 -11.11 -1.38 -0.31
C PRO A 407 -10.11 -0.24 -0.50
N LEU A 408 -8.87 -0.60 -0.84
CA LEU A 408 -7.86 0.33 -1.34
C LEU A 408 -7.70 0.13 -2.85
N PHE A 409 -8.02 1.14 -3.66
CA PHE A 409 -8.01 1.02 -5.13
C PHE A 409 -6.70 0.48 -5.70
N ASN A 410 -5.57 0.88 -5.15
CA ASN A 410 -4.24 0.44 -5.63
C ASN A 410 -3.83 -0.95 -5.15
N GLN A 411 -4.58 -1.54 -4.21
CA GLN A 411 -4.16 -2.79 -3.56
C GLN A 411 -5.31 -3.81 -3.42
N THR A 412 -6.42 -3.57 -4.08
CA THR A 412 -7.56 -4.50 -4.13
C THR A 412 -7.88 -4.80 -5.59
N PRO A 413 -7.33 -5.89 -6.15
CA PRO A 413 -7.63 -6.30 -7.52
C PRO A 413 -9.09 -6.72 -7.68
N PHE A 414 -9.58 -6.70 -8.92
CA PHE A 414 -10.90 -7.21 -9.32
C PHE A 414 -12.10 -6.56 -8.59
N LEU A 415 -11.97 -5.29 -8.22
CA LEU A 415 -13.10 -4.53 -7.68
C LEU A 415 -14.20 -4.34 -8.73
N THR A 416 -15.44 -4.45 -8.26
CA THR A 416 -16.61 -4.10 -9.07
C THR A 416 -17.13 -2.70 -8.72
N ARG A 417 -17.83 -2.06 -9.66
CA ARG A 417 -18.49 -0.77 -9.45
C ARG A 417 -19.40 -0.78 -8.21
N ASP A 418 -20.19 -1.84 -8.04
CA ASP A 418 -21.13 -1.94 -6.93
C ASP A 418 -20.40 -2.03 -5.57
N GLN A 419 -19.29 -2.75 -5.49
CA GLN A 419 -18.46 -2.82 -4.29
C GLN A 419 -17.89 -1.44 -3.93
N VAL A 420 -17.40 -0.69 -4.93
CA VAL A 420 -16.84 0.65 -4.74
C VAL A 420 -17.93 1.66 -4.36
N ARG A 421 -19.09 1.63 -5.04
CA ARG A 421 -20.25 2.48 -4.70
C ARG A 421 -20.73 2.24 -3.26
N LYS A 422 -20.82 0.98 -2.86
CA LYS A 422 -21.22 0.58 -1.51
C LYS A 422 -20.20 1.06 -0.45
N ALA A 423 -18.91 1.01 -0.77
CA ALA A 423 -17.84 1.39 0.15
C ALA A 423 -17.72 2.92 0.35
N PHE A 424 -17.80 3.69 -0.73
CA PHE A 424 -17.50 5.13 -0.70
C PHE A 424 -18.74 6.03 -0.82
N GLY A 425 -19.88 5.51 -1.30
CA GLY A 425 -21.15 6.23 -1.35
C GLY A 425 -21.06 7.58 -2.08
N VAL A 426 -21.57 8.63 -1.44
CA VAL A 426 -21.60 10.00 -2.00
C VAL A 426 -20.20 10.56 -2.27
N ARG A 427 -19.17 10.12 -1.53
CA ARG A 427 -17.78 10.56 -1.74
C ARG A 427 -17.23 10.12 -3.09
N LEU A 428 -17.63 8.93 -3.56
CA LEU A 428 -17.29 8.46 -4.91
C LEU A 428 -17.90 9.34 -5.98
N GLN A 429 -19.18 9.74 -5.81
CA GLN A 429 -19.87 10.62 -6.73
C GLN A 429 -19.22 12.01 -6.79
N GLN A 430 -18.87 12.57 -5.63
CA GLN A 430 -18.13 13.83 -5.53
C GLN A 430 -16.77 13.74 -6.23
N PHE A 431 -16.02 12.65 -5.99
CA PHE A 431 -14.74 12.41 -6.65
C PHE A 431 -14.90 12.32 -8.17
N ALA A 432 -15.85 11.52 -8.66
CA ALA A 432 -16.10 11.35 -10.10
C ALA A 432 -16.50 12.68 -10.78
N ALA A 433 -17.35 13.49 -10.13
CA ALA A 433 -17.76 14.80 -10.65
C ALA A 433 -16.56 15.77 -10.71
N ARG A 434 -15.76 15.86 -9.67
CA ARG A 434 -14.54 16.70 -9.62
C ARG A 434 -13.52 16.26 -10.65
N ARG A 435 -13.29 14.93 -10.78
CA ARG A 435 -12.41 14.37 -11.82
C ARG A 435 -12.90 14.75 -13.22
N LYS A 436 -14.21 14.60 -13.52
CA LYS A 436 -14.77 14.95 -14.82
C LYS A 436 -14.63 16.44 -15.15
N ALA A 437 -14.76 17.30 -14.14
CA ALA A 437 -14.55 18.74 -14.31
C ALA A 437 -13.08 19.09 -14.56
N ALA A 438 -12.14 18.40 -13.89
CA ALA A 438 -10.69 18.64 -14.04
C ALA A 438 -10.11 18.01 -15.31
N ASP A 439 -10.73 16.96 -15.83
CA ASP A 439 -10.30 16.25 -17.05
C ASP A 439 -11.49 15.93 -17.97
N PRO A 440 -12.11 16.94 -18.60
CA PRO A 440 -13.31 16.75 -19.43
C PRO A 440 -13.05 15.88 -20.67
N LYS A 441 -11.80 15.87 -21.17
CA LYS A 441 -11.38 15.05 -22.32
C LYS A 441 -11.00 13.62 -21.95
N ASN A 442 -11.02 13.25 -20.66
CA ASN A 442 -10.58 11.95 -20.12
C ASN A 442 -9.12 11.62 -20.49
N ARG A 443 -8.25 12.64 -20.48
CA ARG A 443 -6.83 12.52 -20.82
C ARG A 443 -6.08 11.57 -19.87
N MET A 444 -6.51 11.55 -18.56
CA MET A 444 -5.89 10.75 -17.52
C MET A 444 -6.70 9.48 -17.17
N LEU A 445 -7.90 9.28 -17.75
CA LEU A 445 -8.82 8.24 -17.35
C LEU A 445 -8.55 6.94 -18.08
N ASP A 446 -7.97 5.95 -17.37
CA ASP A 446 -7.80 4.60 -17.87
C ASP A 446 -9.08 3.74 -17.73
N GLN A 447 -9.04 2.53 -18.30
CA GLN A 447 -10.14 1.59 -18.28
C GLN A 447 -10.55 1.21 -16.86
N TYR A 448 -9.59 0.93 -15.96
CA TYR A 448 -9.86 0.54 -14.57
C TYR A 448 -10.73 1.57 -13.85
N PHE A 449 -10.34 2.83 -13.87
CA PHE A 449 -11.13 3.88 -13.24
C PHE A 449 -12.39 4.23 -14.00
N ARG A 450 -12.43 4.07 -15.33
CA ARG A 450 -13.66 4.24 -16.11
C ARG A 450 -14.74 3.27 -15.68
N GLU A 451 -14.38 2.00 -15.45
CA GLU A 451 -15.31 0.96 -15.00
C GLU A 451 -15.80 1.21 -13.56
N LEU A 452 -14.96 1.72 -12.69
CA LEU A 452 -15.31 1.93 -11.28
C LEU A 452 -16.03 3.24 -10.98
N LEU A 453 -15.77 4.30 -11.77
CA LEU A 453 -16.30 5.66 -11.52
C LEU A 453 -17.55 6.00 -12.35
N SER A 454 -17.93 5.20 -13.32
CA SER A 454 -19.09 5.45 -14.21
C SER A 454 -20.43 5.17 -13.57
#